data_a1cf902290ff5192dadc3a61d7aa574a
#
_entry.id   a1cf902290ff5192dadc3a61d7aa574a
#
_cell.length_a   1.000
_cell.length_b   1.000
_cell.length_c   1.000
_cell.angle_alpha   90.00
_cell.angle_beta   90.00
_cell.angle_gamma   90.00
#
_symmetry.space_group_name_H-M   'P 1'
#
loop_
_entity.id
_entity.type
_entity.pdbx_description
1 polymer ?
#
loop_
_entity_poly.entity_id
_entity_poly.type
_entity_poly.pdbx_seq_one_letter_code
_entity_poly.pdbx_strand_id
1 'polypeptide(L)'
;MVETGDSILDLQAIFGNANPVYIEIGSGKGEFISTYPRFHPEWNFLGFEVRGKRIRNCLKKLSPAVNSNVRLVERAVNASISQYIAPESIAGAFIQHPDPWPKKKHHRRRLIQQDLLNSLAGILVPDATIQVSTDHQEYANWIVEEFLTSPHFISIYEEVMQEEPNLDNHVVTWFEREQARMGYPPNYMLFRKI
;
A
#
# COMPACT_ATOMS: atom_id res chain seq x y z
N MET A 1 3.01 -12.56 -12.48
CA MET A 1 1.78 -11.75 -12.54
C MET A 1 0.60 -12.61 -12.15
N VAL A 2 -0.38 -12.03 -11.47
CA VAL A 2 -1.65 -12.68 -11.16
C VAL A 2 -2.70 -12.13 -12.11
N GLU A 3 -3.43 -13.01 -12.77
CA GLU A 3 -4.59 -12.64 -13.56
C GLU A 3 -5.80 -12.50 -12.62
N THR A 4 -6.45 -11.36 -12.66
CA THR A 4 -7.64 -11.10 -11.85
C THR A 4 -8.88 -11.25 -12.74
N GLY A 5 -9.61 -12.33 -12.53
CA GLY A 5 -11.01 -12.45 -13.00
C GLY A 5 -11.97 -11.69 -12.06
N ASP A 6 -13.26 -12.03 -12.16
CA ASP A 6 -14.31 -11.50 -11.27
C ASP A 6 -14.48 -12.33 -10.00
N SER A 7 -13.55 -13.24 -9.71
CA SER A 7 -13.58 -14.11 -8.53
C SER A 7 -12.57 -13.65 -7.47
N ILE A 8 -12.84 -14.04 -6.22
CA ILE A 8 -11.89 -13.85 -5.12
C ILE A 8 -10.60 -14.62 -5.42
N LEU A 9 -9.45 -13.94 -5.19
CA LEU A 9 -8.13 -14.52 -5.37
C LEU A 9 -7.86 -15.57 -4.28
N ASP A 10 -7.46 -16.75 -4.69
CA ASP A 10 -6.93 -17.77 -3.79
C ASP A 10 -5.45 -17.45 -3.51
N LEU A 11 -5.20 -16.69 -2.43
CA LEU A 11 -3.86 -16.25 -2.08
C LEU A 11 -2.93 -17.42 -1.76
N GLN A 12 -3.45 -18.48 -1.12
CA GLN A 12 -2.66 -19.67 -0.81
C GLN A 12 -2.19 -20.38 -2.08
N ALA A 13 -3.10 -20.57 -3.06
CA ALA A 13 -2.72 -21.15 -4.35
C ALA A 13 -1.76 -20.26 -5.14
N ILE A 14 -1.94 -18.91 -5.11
CA ILE A 14 -1.08 -17.94 -5.79
C ILE A 14 0.35 -17.96 -5.28
N PHE A 15 0.56 -18.08 -3.97
CA PHE A 15 1.90 -18.08 -3.36
C PHE A 15 2.47 -19.49 -3.13
N GLY A 16 1.63 -20.51 -3.08
CA GLY A 16 2.02 -21.90 -2.78
C GLY A 16 2.33 -22.14 -1.31
N ASN A 17 1.90 -21.23 -0.42
CA ASN A 17 2.10 -21.30 1.02
C ASN A 17 1.01 -20.49 1.75
N ALA A 18 0.98 -20.56 3.09
CA ALA A 18 0.03 -19.86 3.96
C ALA A 18 0.66 -18.70 4.74
N ASN A 19 1.78 -18.16 4.28
CA ASN A 19 2.42 -17.01 4.94
C ASN A 19 1.49 -15.77 4.91
N PRO A 20 1.58 -14.88 5.91
CA PRO A 20 0.82 -13.63 5.93
C PRO A 20 1.02 -12.81 4.65
N VAL A 21 -0.07 -12.30 4.08
CA VAL A 21 -0.03 -11.53 2.84
C VAL A 21 -0.14 -10.03 3.16
N TYR A 22 0.83 -9.28 2.70
CA TYR A 22 0.83 -7.81 2.72
C TYR A 22 0.55 -7.27 1.32
N ILE A 23 -0.13 -6.13 1.23
CA ILE A 23 -0.39 -5.49 -0.06
C ILE A 23 0.37 -4.17 -0.17
N GLU A 24 0.92 -3.89 -1.36
CA GLU A 24 1.38 -2.54 -1.73
C GLU A 24 0.39 -1.96 -2.74
N ILE A 25 -0.19 -0.81 -2.43
CA ILE A 25 -1.15 -0.12 -3.29
C ILE A 25 -0.43 0.98 -4.08
N GLY A 26 -0.25 0.75 -5.37
CA GLY A 26 0.47 1.65 -6.26
C GLY A 26 1.96 1.38 -6.31
N SER A 27 2.39 0.19 -6.73
CA SER A 27 3.82 -0.20 -6.75
C SER A 27 4.72 0.65 -7.67
N GLY A 28 4.16 1.51 -8.47
CA GLY A 28 4.87 2.54 -9.22
C GLY A 28 6.04 2.01 -10.07
N LYS A 29 7.27 2.42 -9.75
CA LYS A 29 8.49 1.94 -10.40
C LYS A 29 8.99 0.61 -9.84
N GLY A 30 8.35 0.06 -8.81
CA GLY A 30 8.64 -1.23 -8.22
C GLY A 30 9.85 -1.26 -7.28
N GLU A 31 10.28 -0.13 -6.76
CA GLU A 31 11.47 -0.09 -5.88
C GLU A 31 11.17 -0.72 -4.53
N PHE A 32 10.04 -0.38 -3.91
CA PHE A 32 9.63 -0.96 -2.66
C PHE A 32 9.33 -2.45 -2.81
N ILE A 33 8.43 -2.83 -3.72
CA ILE A 33 7.99 -4.23 -3.90
C ILE A 33 9.14 -5.18 -4.32
N SER A 34 10.21 -4.66 -4.90
CA SER A 34 11.37 -5.48 -5.28
C SER A 34 12.43 -5.57 -4.18
N THR A 35 12.39 -4.69 -3.17
CA THR A 35 13.45 -4.57 -2.15
C THR A 35 12.96 -4.98 -0.78
N TYR A 36 11.86 -4.37 -0.28
CA TYR A 36 11.34 -4.61 1.06
C TYR A 36 11.01 -6.08 1.35
N PRO A 37 10.40 -6.85 0.44
CA PRO A 37 10.11 -8.27 0.65
C PRO A 37 11.32 -9.16 0.93
N ARG A 38 12.53 -8.73 0.60
CA ARG A 38 13.76 -9.48 0.86
C ARG A 38 14.12 -9.52 2.34
N PHE A 39 13.68 -8.54 3.11
CA PHE A 39 13.87 -8.47 4.55
C PHE A 39 12.84 -9.30 5.31
N HIS A 40 11.76 -9.74 4.62
CA HIS A 40 10.63 -10.46 5.19
C HIS A 40 10.30 -11.71 4.35
N PRO A 41 11.20 -12.71 4.28
CA PRO A 41 10.95 -13.92 3.50
C PRO A 41 9.79 -14.76 4.05
N GLU A 42 9.41 -14.55 5.31
CA GLU A 42 8.26 -15.18 5.98
C GLU A 42 6.91 -14.54 5.64
N TRP A 43 6.88 -13.43 4.89
CA TRP A 43 5.67 -12.76 4.43
C TRP A 43 5.53 -12.89 2.91
N ASN A 44 4.31 -12.86 2.44
CA ASN A 44 3.98 -12.73 1.03
C ASN A 44 3.59 -11.27 0.70
N PHE A 45 3.91 -10.82 -0.51
CA PHE A 45 3.64 -9.45 -0.95
C PHE A 45 2.86 -9.43 -2.26
N LEU A 46 1.73 -8.75 -2.28
CA LEU A 46 0.90 -8.54 -3.46
C LEU A 46 0.92 -7.07 -3.86
N GLY A 47 1.66 -6.73 -4.89
CA GLY A 47 1.78 -5.36 -5.39
C GLY A 47 0.73 -5.04 -6.44
N PHE A 48 -0.05 -3.97 -6.22
CA PHE A 48 -1.04 -3.46 -7.16
C PHE A 48 -0.50 -2.25 -7.92
N GLU A 49 -0.67 -2.27 -9.24
CA GLU A 49 -0.36 -1.11 -10.09
C GLU A 49 -1.32 -1.11 -11.30
N VAL A 50 -1.85 0.07 -11.64
CA VAL A 50 -2.86 0.22 -12.71
C VAL A 50 -2.24 0.34 -14.10
N ARG A 51 -0.98 0.74 -14.19
CA ARG A 51 -0.33 1.02 -15.47
C ARG A 51 0.55 -0.15 -15.91
N GLY A 52 0.16 -0.87 -16.96
CA GLY A 52 0.91 -2.01 -17.50
C GLY A 52 2.37 -1.69 -17.84
N LYS A 53 2.71 -0.44 -18.24
CA LYS A 53 4.11 -0.01 -18.41
C LYS A 53 4.89 -0.05 -17.08
N ARG A 54 4.26 0.35 -15.97
CA ARG A 54 4.88 0.32 -14.63
C ARG A 54 5.01 -1.13 -14.14
N ILE A 55 3.97 -1.96 -14.34
CA ILE A 55 4.05 -3.42 -14.07
C ILE A 55 5.25 -4.05 -14.77
N ARG A 56 5.44 -3.78 -16.07
CA ARG A 56 6.61 -4.29 -16.81
C ARG A 56 7.94 -3.81 -16.22
N ASN A 57 7.99 -2.60 -15.68
CA ASN A 57 9.19 -2.09 -15.01
C ASN A 57 9.42 -2.78 -13.66
N CYS A 58 8.36 -3.05 -12.90
CA CYS A 58 8.45 -3.83 -11.65
C CYS A 58 8.98 -5.25 -11.95
N LEU A 59 8.43 -5.92 -12.97
CA LEU A 59 8.86 -7.27 -13.37
C LEU A 59 10.36 -7.34 -13.73
N LYS A 60 10.92 -6.28 -14.33
CA LYS A 60 12.36 -6.22 -14.63
C LYS A 60 13.25 -6.15 -13.39
N LYS A 61 12.72 -5.69 -12.26
CA LYS A 61 13.45 -5.58 -10.98
C LYS A 61 13.28 -6.83 -10.12
N LEU A 62 12.27 -7.64 -10.36
CA LEU A 62 11.98 -8.86 -9.63
C LEU A 62 12.78 -10.03 -10.21
N SER A 63 13.41 -10.79 -9.33
CA SER A 63 14.05 -12.07 -9.66
C SER A 63 13.31 -13.19 -8.95
N PRO A 64 12.83 -14.24 -9.66
CA PRO A 64 12.15 -15.36 -9.02
C PRO A 64 12.98 -16.03 -7.90
N ALA A 65 14.29 -16.03 -8.03
CA ALA A 65 15.19 -16.60 -7.04
C ALA A 65 15.28 -15.78 -5.73
N VAL A 66 14.98 -14.46 -5.79
CA VAL A 66 15.15 -13.54 -4.66
C VAL A 66 13.79 -13.04 -4.15
N ASN A 67 12.84 -12.87 -5.07
CA ASN A 67 11.52 -12.34 -4.79
C ASN A 67 10.42 -13.42 -4.97
N SER A 68 10.68 -14.64 -4.51
CA SER A 68 9.75 -15.77 -4.63
C SER A 68 8.41 -15.49 -3.92
N ASN A 69 8.43 -14.62 -2.89
CA ASN A 69 7.31 -14.18 -2.08
C ASN A 69 6.57 -12.93 -2.65
N VAL A 70 6.84 -12.53 -3.90
CA VAL A 70 6.21 -11.36 -4.52
C VAL A 70 5.32 -11.77 -5.68
N ARG A 71 4.13 -11.17 -5.74
CA ARG A 71 3.23 -11.23 -6.90
C ARG A 71 2.76 -9.83 -7.27
N LEU A 72 2.47 -9.62 -8.56
CA LEU A 72 1.96 -8.34 -9.07
C LEU A 72 0.59 -8.53 -9.70
N VAL A 73 -0.28 -7.55 -9.46
CA VAL A 73 -1.64 -7.46 -10.01
C VAL A 73 -1.75 -6.16 -10.81
N GLU A 74 -2.12 -6.26 -12.09
CA GLU A 74 -2.41 -5.09 -12.94
C GLU A 74 -3.87 -4.68 -12.73
N ARG A 75 -4.15 -3.97 -11.64
CA ARG A 75 -5.49 -3.49 -11.29
C ARG A 75 -5.41 -2.23 -10.44
N ALA A 76 -6.40 -1.33 -10.63
CA ALA A 76 -6.61 -0.22 -9.73
C ALA A 76 -7.21 -0.73 -8.41
N VAL A 77 -6.67 -0.25 -7.29
CA VAL A 77 -7.30 -0.45 -5.98
C VAL A 77 -8.25 0.71 -5.71
N ASN A 78 -9.47 0.37 -5.35
CA ASN A 78 -10.53 1.28 -4.92
C ASN A 78 -11.47 0.51 -3.97
N ALA A 79 -12.63 1.05 -3.64
CA ALA A 79 -13.61 0.42 -2.77
C ALA A 79 -14.07 -0.99 -3.24
N SER A 80 -13.83 -1.37 -4.49
CA SER A 80 -14.17 -2.73 -4.97
C SER A 80 -13.12 -3.79 -4.63
N ILE A 81 -12.06 -3.47 -3.89
CA ILE A 81 -11.00 -4.44 -3.53
C ILE A 81 -11.58 -5.67 -2.80
N SER A 82 -12.61 -5.49 -1.99
CA SER A 82 -13.32 -6.57 -1.29
C SER A 82 -14.07 -7.55 -2.20
N GLN A 83 -14.21 -7.24 -3.49
CA GLN A 83 -14.83 -8.15 -4.46
C GLN A 83 -13.87 -9.24 -4.96
N TYR A 84 -12.55 -9.03 -4.80
CA TYR A 84 -11.53 -9.96 -5.27
C TYR A 84 -10.47 -10.35 -4.22
N ILE A 85 -10.53 -9.75 -3.04
CA ILE A 85 -9.75 -10.15 -1.87
C ILE A 85 -10.72 -10.64 -0.80
N ALA A 86 -10.46 -11.81 -0.23
CA ALA A 86 -11.30 -12.40 0.81
C ALA A 86 -11.29 -11.54 2.09
N PRO A 87 -12.38 -11.53 2.87
CA PRO A 87 -12.38 -10.90 4.19
C PRO A 87 -11.26 -11.46 5.09
N GLU A 88 -10.67 -10.57 5.89
CA GLU A 88 -9.66 -10.89 6.91
C GLU A 88 -8.51 -11.80 6.39
N SER A 89 -8.05 -11.52 5.15
CA SER A 89 -6.99 -12.30 4.50
C SER A 89 -5.68 -11.53 4.29
N ILE A 90 -5.66 -10.23 4.64
CA ILE A 90 -4.50 -9.35 4.44
C ILE A 90 -3.92 -8.93 5.80
N ALA A 91 -2.63 -9.17 5.98
CA ALA A 91 -1.92 -8.91 7.23
C ALA A 91 -1.48 -7.44 7.40
N GLY A 92 -1.46 -6.67 6.32
CA GLY A 92 -1.16 -5.23 6.35
C GLY A 92 -1.05 -4.62 4.96
N ALA A 93 -0.97 -3.29 4.90
CA ALA A 93 -0.92 -2.54 3.65
C ALA A 93 0.13 -1.42 3.67
N PHE A 94 0.72 -1.17 2.51
CA PHE A 94 1.63 -0.07 2.25
C PHE A 94 1.05 0.82 1.15
N ILE A 95 0.95 2.12 1.41
CA ILE A 95 0.45 3.13 0.46
C ILE A 95 1.47 4.25 0.41
N GLN A 96 2.33 4.25 -0.60
CA GLN A 96 3.43 5.19 -0.68
C GLN A 96 3.18 6.24 -1.76
N HIS A 97 3.20 7.51 -1.37
CA HIS A 97 3.06 8.68 -2.25
C HIS A 97 1.88 8.57 -3.23
N PRO A 98 0.65 8.31 -2.75
CA PRO A 98 -0.52 8.32 -3.62
C PRO A 98 -0.73 9.70 -4.23
N ASP A 99 -1.32 9.76 -5.43
CA ASP A 99 -1.53 11.02 -6.17
C ASP A 99 -2.33 12.03 -5.32
N PRO A 100 -1.77 13.22 -4.99
CA PRO A 100 -2.37 14.17 -4.03
C PRO A 100 -3.57 14.95 -4.59
N TRP A 101 -3.71 15.04 -5.91
CA TRP A 101 -4.77 15.81 -6.59
C TRP A 101 -4.99 17.19 -5.97
N PRO A 102 -4.03 18.15 -6.06
CA PRO A 102 -4.03 19.38 -5.25
C PRO A 102 -5.20 20.34 -5.52
N LYS A 103 -5.85 20.24 -6.69
CA LYS A 103 -7.00 21.10 -7.02
C LYS A 103 -8.27 20.56 -6.35
N LYS A 104 -8.98 21.38 -5.55
CA LYS A 104 -10.21 21.01 -4.82
C LYS A 104 -11.23 20.22 -5.66
N LYS A 105 -11.47 20.61 -6.92
CA LYS A 105 -12.38 19.89 -7.83
C LYS A 105 -11.93 18.45 -8.16
N HIS A 106 -10.69 18.09 -7.83
CA HIS A 106 -10.12 16.75 -8.07
C HIS A 106 -9.99 15.92 -6.79
N HIS A 107 -10.28 16.44 -5.58
CA HIS A 107 -10.16 15.71 -4.32
C HIS A 107 -10.93 14.38 -4.33
N ARG A 108 -12.07 14.30 -5.04
CA ARG A 108 -12.80 13.04 -5.27
C ARG A 108 -12.01 11.93 -5.98
N ARG A 109 -10.81 12.23 -6.49
CA ARG A 109 -9.89 11.27 -7.13
C ARG A 109 -8.81 10.79 -6.17
N ARG A 110 -8.71 11.38 -4.98
CA ARG A 110 -7.77 10.94 -3.95
C ARG A 110 -8.05 9.49 -3.62
N LEU A 111 -7.00 8.72 -3.46
CA LEU A 111 -7.11 7.29 -3.16
C LEU A 111 -7.74 7.07 -1.79
N ILE A 112 -7.23 7.77 -0.78
CA ILE A 112 -7.67 7.62 0.61
C ILE A 112 -8.97 8.41 0.82
N GLN A 113 -10.06 7.67 0.98
CA GLN A 113 -11.41 8.12 1.27
C GLN A 113 -12.14 7.04 2.07
N GLN A 114 -13.25 7.38 2.76
CA GLN A 114 -13.99 6.46 3.62
C GLN A 114 -14.39 5.15 2.93
N ASP A 115 -14.82 5.20 1.67
CA ASP A 115 -15.23 4.00 0.92
C ASP A 115 -14.07 2.99 0.78
N LEU A 116 -12.85 3.48 0.51
CA LEU A 116 -11.67 2.62 0.46
C LEU A 116 -11.33 2.11 1.86
N LEU A 117 -11.34 2.96 2.89
CA LEU A 117 -11.02 2.57 4.27
C LEU A 117 -11.96 1.49 4.77
N ASN A 118 -13.27 1.62 4.51
CA ASN A 118 -14.26 0.59 4.84
C ASN A 118 -13.93 -0.75 4.15
N SER A 119 -13.55 -0.70 2.87
CA SER A 119 -13.22 -1.91 2.11
C SER A 119 -11.91 -2.53 2.57
N LEU A 120 -10.90 -1.72 2.92
CA LEU A 120 -9.64 -2.19 3.50
C LEU A 120 -9.88 -2.82 4.88
N ALA A 121 -10.71 -2.21 5.72
CA ALA A 121 -11.08 -2.79 7.01
C ALA A 121 -11.71 -4.19 6.87
N GLY A 122 -12.52 -4.40 5.82
CA GLY A 122 -13.13 -5.70 5.56
C GLY A 122 -12.16 -6.81 5.17
N ILE A 123 -11.07 -6.48 4.47
CA ILE A 123 -10.09 -7.47 4.00
C ILE A 123 -8.89 -7.66 4.93
N LEU A 124 -8.60 -6.69 5.79
CA LEU A 124 -7.52 -6.75 6.75
C LEU A 124 -7.88 -7.65 7.93
N VAL A 125 -6.91 -8.40 8.44
CA VAL A 125 -7.08 -9.13 9.71
C VAL A 125 -7.16 -8.13 10.89
N PRO A 126 -7.71 -8.53 12.06
CA PRO A 126 -7.64 -7.71 13.28
C PRO A 126 -6.20 -7.30 13.59
N ASP A 127 -6.00 -6.10 14.11
CA ASP A 127 -4.69 -5.51 14.43
C ASP A 127 -3.74 -5.29 13.25
N ALA A 128 -4.16 -5.57 12.01
CA ALA A 128 -3.37 -5.28 10.82
C ALA A 128 -3.06 -3.78 10.71
N THR A 129 -1.89 -3.46 10.16
CA THR A 129 -1.44 -2.07 10.02
C THR A 129 -1.50 -1.58 8.57
N ILE A 130 -1.78 -0.30 8.41
CA ILE A 130 -1.63 0.43 7.15
C ILE A 130 -0.59 1.50 7.34
N GLN A 131 0.52 1.39 6.61
CA GLN A 131 1.50 2.45 6.51
C GLN A 131 1.20 3.33 5.30
N VAL A 132 1.17 4.65 5.53
CA VAL A 132 0.98 5.64 4.48
C VAL A 132 2.12 6.65 4.53
N SER A 133 2.62 7.05 3.37
CA SER A 133 3.55 8.19 3.24
C SER A 133 3.11 9.13 2.14
N THR A 134 3.37 10.44 2.31
CA THR A 134 3.17 11.46 1.28
C THR A 134 4.04 12.68 1.56
N ASP A 135 4.59 13.28 0.51
CA ASP A 135 5.34 14.53 0.51
C ASP A 135 4.45 15.78 0.43
N HIS A 136 3.14 15.61 0.22
CA HIS A 136 2.18 16.69 0.03
C HIS A 136 1.43 16.99 1.33
N GLN A 137 1.80 18.07 2.04
CA GLN A 137 1.27 18.41 3.37
C GLN A 137 -0.26 18.48 3.46
N GLU A 138 -0.93 19.11 2.47
CA GLU A 138 -2.40 19.19 2.48
C GLU A 138 -3.04 17.81 2.32
N TYR A 139 -2.38 16.91 1.56
CA TYR A 139 -2.88 15.54 1.45
C TYR A 139 -2.55 14.71 2.69
N ALA A 140 -1.44 14.95 3.37
CA ALA A 140 -1.16 14.33 4.67
C ALA A 140 -2.26 14.66 5.69
N ASN A 141 -2.65 15.95 5.79
CA ASN A 141 -3.76 16.37 6.66
C ASN A 141 -5.08 15.67 6.29
N TRP A 142 -5.40 15.59 5.00
CA TRP A 142 -6.56 14.84 4.51
C TRP A 142 -6.52 13.36 4.93
N ILE A 143 -5.39 12.69 4.75
CA ILE A 143 -5.20 11.28 5.12
C ILE A 143 -5.46 11.08 6.61
N VAL A 144 -4.88 11.93 7.45
CA VAL A 144 -5.10 11.90 8.90
C VAL A 144 -6.58 12.05 9.23
N GLU A 145 -7.26 13.03 8.64
CA GLU A 145 -8.69 13.26 8.86
C GLU A 145 -9.54 12.04 8.46
N GLU A 146 -9.29 11.45 7.28
CA GLU A 146 -10.00 10.28 6.80
C GLU A 146 -9.81 9.07 7.73
N PHE A 147 -8.59 8.79 8.20
CA PHE A 147 -8.33 7.69 9.11
C PHE A 147 -8.91 7.91 10.50
N LEU A 148 -8.75 9.11 11.08
CA LEU A 148 -9.25 9.40 12.43
C LEU A 148 -10.78 9.50 12.51
N THR A 149 -11.46 9.79 11.40
CA THR A 149 -12.93 9.76 11.32
C THR A 149 -13.48 8.39 10.98
N SER A 150 -12.62 7.45 10.54
CA SER A 150 -13.04 6.08 10.28
C SER A 150 -13.28 5.31 11.59
N PRO A 151 -14.40 4.57 11.73
CA PRO A 151 -14.64 3.74 12.92
C PRO A 151 -13.76 2.48 12.97
N HIS A 152 -12.92 2.23 11.98
CA HIS A 152 -12.20 0.98 11.81
C HIS A 152 -10.70 1.10 12.12
N PHE A 153 -10.17 2.31 12.28
CA PHE A 153 -8.75 2.52 12.41
C PHE A 153 -8.42 3.49 13.54
N ILE A 154 -7.27 3.27 14.18
CA ILE A 154 -6.67 4.20 15.13
C ILE A 154 -5.22 4.49 14.71
N SER A 155 -4.71 5.66 15.05
CA SER A 155 -3.28 5.92 14.95
C SER A 155 -2.52 5.09 15.99
N ILE A 156 -1.35 4.54 15.60
CA ILE A 156 -0.45 3.87 16.55
C ILE A 156 0.35 4.88 17.35
N TYR A 157 0.58 6.06 16.80
CA TYR A 157 1.36 7.11 17.42
C TYR A 157 0.47 8.23 17.93
N GLU A 158 0.85 8.84 19.08
CA GLU A 158 0.17 10.01 19.61
C GLU A 158 0.26 11.18 18.63
N GLU A 159 1.47 11.47 18.13
CA GLU A 159 1.65 12.36 16.98
C GLU A 159 1.49 11.56 15.69
N VAL A 160 0.35 11.76 15.02
CA VAL A 160 -0.08 10.91 13.90
C VAL A 160 0.86 10.99 12.70
N MET A 161 1.41 12.18 12.40
CA MET A 161 2.38 12.40 11.33
C MET A 161 3.80 12.37 11.92
N GLN A 162 4.66 11.57 11.32
CA GLN A 162 6.06 11.41 11.69
C GLN A 162 6.96 11.89 10.55
N GLU A 163 8.10 12.48 10.88
CA GLU A 163 9.13 12.88 9.89
C GLU A 163 10.03 11.71 9.48
N GLU A 164 10.11 10.68 10.32
CA GLU A 164 10.90 9.48 10.09
C GLU A 164 10.01 8.28 9.76
N PRO A 165 10.43 7.39 8.86
CA PRO A 165 9.67 6.21 8.54
C PRO A 165 9.60 5.24 9.72
N ASN A 166 8.42 4.86 10.13
CA ASN A 166 8.18 3.88 11.19
C ASN A 166 8.19 2.45 10.63
N LEU A 167 9.22 2.13 9.89
CA LEU A 167 9.36 0.87 9.18
C LEU A 167 10.81 0.42 9.24
N ASP A 168 11.08 -0.71 9.88
CA ASP A 168 12.38 -1.33 9.84
C ASP A 168 12.76 -1.62 8.38
N ASN A 169 14.00 -1.36 8.02
CA ASN A 169 14.50 -1.51 6.65
C ASN A 169 13.74 -0.67 5.60
N HIS A 170 13.33 0.55 5.97
CA HIS A 170 12.65 1.44 5.04
C HIS A 170 13.37 1.57 3.70
N VAL A 171 12.61 1.47 2.61
CA VAL A 171 13.12 1.57 1.25
C VAL A 171 12.87 2.98 0.73
N VAL A 172 13.90 3.82 0.76
CA VAL A 172 13.84 5.15 0.15
C VAL A 172 13.69 5.01 -1.36
N THR A 173 12.50 5.28 -1.89
CA THR A 173 12.24 5.21 -3.33
C THR A 173 12.92 6.36 -4.08
N TRP A 174 13.07 6.22 -5.40
CA TRP A 174 13.58 7.32 -6.22
C TRP A 174 12.70 8.56 -6.11
N PHE A 175 11.37 8.36 -6.09
CA PHE A 175 10.42 9.46 -5.97
C PHE A 175 10.60 10.21 -4.64
N GLU A 176 10.64 9.51 -3.54
CA GLU A 176 10.86 10.05 -2.20
C GLU A 176 12.16 10.86 -2.11
N ARG A 177 13.25 10.29 -2.63
CA ARG A 177 14.55 10.96 -2.67
C ARG A 177 14.53 12.27 -3.47
N GLU A 178 13.90 12.27 -4.65
CA GLU A 178 13.81 13.47 -5.48
C GLU A 178 12.92 14.54 -4.85
N GLN A 179 11.81 14.15 -4.22
CA GLN A 179 10.95 15.11 -3.50
C GLN A 179 11.68 15.73 -2.31
N ALA A 180 12.36 14.91 -1.50
CA ALA A 180 13.16 15.40 -0.38
C ALA A 180 14.26 16.38 -0.83
N ARG A 181 14.93 16.11 -1.96
CA ARG A 181 15.94 17.06 -2.56
C ARG A 181 15.33 18.39 -2.99
N MET A 182 14.05 18.43 -3.34
CA MET A 182 13.32 19.64 -3.70
C MET A 182 12.74 20.37 -2.47
N GLY A 183 12.98 19.87 -1.26
CA GLY A 183 12.49 20.47 -0.02
C GLY A 183 11.10 20.00 0.41
N TYR A 184 10.64 18.86 -0.13
CA TYR A 184 9.37 18.23 0.21
C TYR A 184 9.62 16.86 0.88
N PRO A 185 10.06 16.83 2.16
CA PRO A 185 10.23 15.57 2.87
C PRO A 185 8.88 14.87 3.06
N PRO A 186 8.87 13.54 3.09
CA PRO A 186 7.63 12.82 3.31
C PRO A 186 7.12 12.95 4.74
N ASN A 187 5.81 12.88 4.90
CA ASN A 187 5.15 12.60 6.18
C ASN A 187 4.81 11.11 6.21
N TYR A 188 5.10 10.44 7.32
CA TYR A 188 4.80 9.03 7.53
C TYR A 188 3.69 8.87 8.55
N MET A 189 2.77 7.97 8.31
CA MET A 189 1.63 7.68 9.17
C MET A 189 1.45 6.18 9.28
N LEU A 190 1.11 5.70 10.48
CA LEU A 190 0.86 4.28 10.73
C LEU A 190 -0.45 4.12 11.49
N PHE A 191 -1.39 3.41 10.88
CA PHE A 191 -2.70 3.15 11.44
C PHE A 191 -2.89 1.65 11.67
N ARG A 192 -3.67 1.32 12.69
CA ARG A 192 -4.02 -0.06 13.03
C ARG A 192 -5.53 -0.26 12.95
N LYS A 193 -5.95 -1.38 12.35
CA LYS A 193 -7.34 -1.82 12.37
C LYS A 193 -7.75 -2.22 13.80
N ILE A 194 -8.94 -1.79 14.23
CA ILE A 194 -9.57 -2.15 15.50
C ILE A 194 -10.77 -3.05 15.29
#